data_5e719d4de10e7df8adacf92281f1411b
#
_entry.id   5e719d4de10e7df8adacf92281f1411b
#
_cell.length_a   1.000
_cell.length_b   1.000
_cell.length_c   1.000
_cell.angle_alpha   90.00
_cell.angle_beta   90.00
_cell.angle_gamma   90.00
#
_symmetry.space_group_name_H-M   'P 1'
#
loop_
_entity.id
_entity.type
_entity.pdbx_description
1 polymer ?
#
loop_
_entity_poly.entity_id
_entity_poly.type
_entity_poly.pdbx_seq_one_letter_code
_entity_poly.pdbx_strand_id
1 'polypeptide(L)'
;MKAIMVMYDSLNRHYLPNYGCDLTRMPNFERLGKHAATFDNCYVGSLPCMPARRELHTGRLNFLHRGWSPLEPFDDSMPEILKENGMYTHLVSDHKHYWADGGATYHGRYNTWENIRGQQGDPWKGKLGPVEVDFDMPGQRGQELVKRQEKINRDYMRREEEFPQAKTFAAGLEFIEDNKGCDNWFVQIETFDPHEPFFTPEEYELLYREEGDTPFSVDWPPYRAVTEEEVAVIGKVKKKYFALLSMCDAYLGKVLDVMDKYDLWKDTMLIINTDHGFLLGEHMWWSKSVMPVYNELANTPLFIWDPRTGVKNEHRKALVQTIDLAPTLLDFFGLDIPKDMMGKPLRQVIERDEPVREYALFGFHGSHINITDGRYVYMRAPLHQENQPQFEYTLMPMRMRGLFAPELLAKSVLTKPFSFTKGSPTLKVPSGGMMEKIAPCYRFGTKLYDLQADPEQLHPIDDPDSVKEAEMIEAMARLMASNDAPAEQYERMGIPAHGGVTGELVREQRLAHTRETAPKYLPEYTWSEEAVWQYGAMVHLLSGQITEPELTGGLKQFLEANSTERIDRQTVLAYARSKLSAAHFEAIVYTLETVARID
;
A
#
# COMPACT_ATOMS: atom_id res chain seq x y z
N MET A 1 28.23 6.51 -17.78
CA MET A 1 26.79 6.21 -17.60
C MET A 1 26.24 7.04 -16.46
N LYS A 2 24.99 7.48 -16.56
CA LYS A 2 24.32 8.34 -15.58
C LYS A 2 22.94 7.80 -15.30
N ALA A 3 22.39 8.06 -14.10
CA ALA A 3 21.01 7.70 -13.82
C ALA A 3 20.29 8.81 -13.05
N ILE A 4 19.05 9.06 -13.43
CA ILE A 4 18.13 9.97 -12.77
C ILE A 4 16.92 9.16 -12.33
N MET A 5 16.55 9.27 -11.06
CA MET A 5 15.30 8.74 -10.53
C MET A 5 14.47 9.89 -10.00
N VAL A 6 13.21 9.98 -10.45
CA VAL A 6 12.22 10.85 -9.84
C VAL A 6 11.23 9.98 -9.11
N MET A 7 11.20 10.07 -7.80
CA MET A 7 10.31 9.30 -6.94
C MET A 7 9.27 10.20 -6.32
N TYR A 8 8.01 9.84 -6.50
CA TYR A 8 6.86 10.48 -5.86
C TYR A 8 6.44 9.69 -4.62
N ASP A 9 5.69 10.31 -3.72
CA ASP A 9 5.02 9.63 -2.61
C ASP A 9 3.50 9.64 -2.85
N SER A 10 2.87 8.49 -2.74
CA SER A 10 1.40 8.37 -2.86
C SER A 10 0.82 8.69 -4.26
N LEU A 11 1.58 8.47 -5.34
CA LEU A 11 1.11 8.69 -6.71
C LEU A 11 0.21 7.53 -7.17
N ASN A 12 -1.08 7.79 -7.29
CA ASN A 12 -2.04 6.80 -7.75
C ASN A 12 -2.07 6.73 -9.29
N ARG A 13 -1.75 5.55 -9.84
CA ARG A 13 -1.70 5.31 -11.29
C ARG A 13 -3.04 5.52 -11.99
N HIS A 14 -4.17 5.30 -11.30
CA HIS A 14 -5.51 5.44 -11.86
C HIS A 14 -5.83 6.89 -12.28
N TYR A 15 -5.01 7.85 -11.87
CA TYR A 15 -5.14 9.25 -12.27
C TYR A 15 -4.07 9.72 -13.27
N LEU A 16 -3.31 8.79 -13.84
CA LEU A 16 -2.32 9.09 -14.89
C LEU A 16 -2.87 8.79 -16.29
N PRO A 17 -2.69 9.68 -17.28
CA PRO A 17 -3.16 9.46 -18.66
C PRO A 17 -2.55 8.22 -19.31
N ASN A 18 -1.33 7.86 -18.95
CA ASN A 18 -0.63 6.66 -19.43
C ASN A 18 -1.35 5.34 -19.07
N TYR A 19 -2.24 5.39 -18.08
CA TYR A 19 -3.06 4.25 -17.66
C TYR A 19 -4.56 4.48 -17.92
N GLY A 20 -4.90 5.43 -18.82
CA GLY A 20 -6.24 5.63 -19.32
C GLY A 20 -7.08 6.70 -18.62
N CYS A 21 -6.50 7.49 -17.71
CA CYS A 21 -7.23 8.59 -17.06
C CYS A 21 -7.33 9.80 -17.99
N ASP A 22 -8.52 10.34 -18.14
CA ASP A 22 -8.82 11.56 -18.86
C ASP A 22 -9.24 12.75 -17.96
N LEU A 23 -9.29 12.52 -16.65
CA LEU A 23 -9.72 13.50 -15.66
C LEU A 23 -8.63 14.50 -15.27
N THR A 24 -7.37 14.14 -15.46
CA THR A 24 -6.22 14.94 -15.03
C THR A 24 -5.50 15.61 -16.20
N ARG A 25 -4.86 16.73 -15.93
CA ARG A 25 -4.08 17.48 -16.92
C ARG A 25 -2.61 17.26 -16.69
N MET A 26 -2.05 16.24 -17.35
CA MET A 26 -0.68 15.76 -17.14
C MET A 26 0.06 15.51 -18.47
N PRO A 27 0.27 16.56 -19.30
CA PRO A 27 0.87 16.42 -20.63
C PRO A 27 2.34 15.94 -20.59
N ASN A 28 3.07 16.17 -19.48
CA ASN A 28 4.44 15.70 -19.36
C ASN A 28 4.55 14.23 -19.02
N PHE A 29 3.57 13.65 -18.29
CA PHE A 29 3.47 12.19 -18.16
C PHE A 29 3.13 11.54 -19.51
N GLU A 30 2.27 12.14 -20.34
CA GLU A 30 2.06 11.67 -21.71
C GLU A 30 3.35 11.74 -22.55
N ARG A 31 4.12 12.85 -22.42
CA ARG A 31 5.42 13.00 -23.07
C ARG A 31 6.39 11.93 -22.58
N LEU A 32 6.47 11.68 -21.27
CA LEU A 32 7.30 10.63 -20.68
C LEU A 32 6.98 9.26 -21.29
N GLY A 33 5.70 8.88 -21.41
CA GLY A 33 5.29 7.62 -22.01
C GLY A 33 5.81 7.43 -23.45
N LYS A 34 6.00 8.53 -24.21
CA LYS A 34 6.59 8.47 -25.56
C LYS A 34 8.11 8.23 -25.55
N HIS A 35 8.77 8.44 -24.42
CA HIS A 35 10.22 8.30 -24.27
C HIS A 35 10.65 7.11 -23.43
N ALA A 36 9.76 6.45 -22.72
CA ALA A 36 10.06 5.37 -21.79
C ALA A 36 9.20 4.13 -22.05
N ALA A 37 9.60 3.00 -21.48
CA ALA A 37 8.74 1.85 -21.30
C ALA A 37 7.81 2.11 -20.10
N THR A 38 6.51 1.85 -20.27
CA THR A 38 5.47 1.96 -19.24
C THR A 38 5.14 0.56 -18.72
N PHE A 39 5.15 0.37 -17.40
CA PHE A 39 4.88 -0.93 -16.78
C PHE A 39 3.44 -1.01 -16.30
N ASP A 40 2.69 -2.00 -16.77
CA ASP A 40 1.28 -2.20 -16.42
C ASP A 40 1.09 -2.91 -15.08
N ASN A 41 2.05 -3.74 -14.67
CA ASN A 41 1.98 -4.60 -13.49
C ASN A 41 3.21 -4.39 -12.58
N CYS A 42 3.38 -3.17 -12.05
CA CYS A 42 4.39 -2.87 -11.05
C CYS A 42 3.75 -2.84 -9.66
N TYR A 43 4.07 -3.82 -8.81
CA TYR A 43 3.55 -3.88 -7.46
C TYR A 43 4.57 -3.40 -6.43
N VAL A 44 4.08 -2.71 -5.40
CA VAL A 44 4.88 -2.45 -4.20
C VAL A 44 5.22 -3.76 -3.50
N GLY A 45 6.20 -3.74 -2.61
CA GLY A 45 6.44 -4.85 -1.68
C GLY A 45 5.99 -4.48 -0.27
N SER A 46 6.81 -3.71 0.43
CA SER A 46 6.54 -3.30 1.81
C SER A 46 5.96 -1.90 1.88
N LEU A 47 4.86 -1.76 2.58
CA LEU A 47 4.11 -0.52 2.77
C LEU A 47 4.25 0.00 4.23
N PRO A 48 3.97 1.30 4.47
CA PRO A 48 3.88 2.40 3.52
C PRO A 48 5.23 3.05 3.25
N CYS A 49 5.30 4.36 3.15
CA CYS A 49 6.41 5.21 2.72
C CYS A 49 7.84 4.74 3.11
N MET A 50 8.16 4.60 4.41
CA MET A 50 9.53 4.25 4.83
C MET A 50 9.90 2.78 4.60
N PRO A 51 9.04 1.79 4.82
CA PRO A 51 9.28 0.43 4.37
C PRO A 51 9.54 0.31 2.87
N ALA A 52 8.82 1.06 2.03
CA ALA A 52 9.07 1.11 0.58
C ALA A 52 10.44 1.71 0.23
N ARG A 53 10.87 2.74 0.98
CA ARG A 53 12.22 3.30 0.83
C ARG A 53 13.31 2.34 1.26
N ARG A 54 13.06 1.55 2.32
CA ARG A 54 13.99 0.49 2.70
C ARG A 54 14.12 -0.56 1.59
N GLU A 55 13.03 -0.90 0.91
CA GLU A 55 13.07 -1.79 -0.26
C GLU A 55 13.86 -1.21 -1.42
N LEU A 56 13.70 0.10 -1.69
CA LEU A 56 14.47 0.78 -2.72
C LEU A 56 15.98 0.70 -2.45
N HIS A 57 16.39 0.75 -1.17
CA HIS A 57 17.79 0.54 -0.81
C HIS A 57 18.22 -0.92 -0.95
N THR A 58 17.42 -1.85 -0.42
CA THR A 58 17.86 -3.23 -0.16
C THR A 58 17.47 -4.24 -1.22
N GLY A 59 16.57 -3.88 -2.16
CA GLY A 59 16.03 -4.80 -3.15
C GLY A 59 15.34 -6.03 -2.54
N ARG A 60 14.81 -5.90 -1.31
CA ARG A 60 14.19 -7.04 -0.62
C ARG A 60 12.99 -6.62 0.22
N LEU A 61 12.01 -7.55 0.37
CA LEU A 61 10.84 -7.34 1.22
C LEU A 61 11.23 -7.24 2.69
N ASN A 62 10.73 -6.23 3.40
CA ASN A 62 10.99 -6.03 4.82
C ASN A 62 9.77 -6.18 5.72
N PHE A 63 8.54 -6.09 5.18
CA PHE A 63 7.30 -6.13 5.97
C PHE A 63 7.07 -7.46 6.71
N LEU A 64 7.69 -8.55 6.30
CA LEU A 64 7.61 -9.83 7.01
C LEU A 64 8.37 -9.81 8.35
N HIS A 65 9.36 -8.92 8.49
CA HIS A 65 10.26 -8.85 9.63
C HIS A 65 10.10 -7.59 10.45
N ARG A 66 9.73 -6.47 9.79
CA ARG A 66 9.67 -5.17 10.45
C ARG A 66 8.80 -4.17 9.70
N GLY A 67 8.22 -3.23 10.45
CA GLY A 67 7.45 -2.11 9.91
C GLY A 67 8.28 -0.83 9.69
N TRP A 68 7.79 0.30 10.18
CA TRP A 68 8.44 1.61 10.07
C TRP A 68 9.76 1.66 10.83
N SER A 69 10.86 1.60 10.12
CA SER A 69 12.17 1.38 10.72
C SER A 69 13.29 2.14 10.00
N PRO A 70 14.43 2.37 10.70
CA PRO A 70 15.68 2.70 10.06
C PRO A 70 16.17 1.57 9.15
N LEU A 71 17.21 1.85 8.34
CA LEU A 71 18.04 0.79 7.77
C LEU A 71 18.76 0.04 8.88
N GLU A 72 18.94 -1.24 8.69
CA GLU A 72 19.66 -2.11 9.61
C GLU A 72 21.16 -2.19 9.25
N PRO A 73 22.04 -2.48 10.21
CA PRO A 73 23.49 -2.61 9.95
C PRO A 73 23.86 -3.70 8.93
N PHE A 74 22.97 -4.66 8.71
CA PHE A 74 23.17 -5.76 7.76
C PHE A 74 22.51 -5.50 6.39
N ASP A 75 21.80 -4.39 6.21
CA ASP A 75 21.12 -4.07 4.97
C ASP A 75 22.13 -3.72 3.87
N ASP A 76 22.05 -4.38 2.73
CA ASP A 76 22.75 -3.96 1.51
C ASP A 76 22.03 -2.72 0.96
N SER A 77 22.72 -1.60 0.91
CA SER A 77 22.14 -0.34 0.44
C SER A 77 22.61 -0.01 -0.96
N MET A 78 21.71 0.00 -1.95
CA MET A 78 22.05 0.29 -3.35
C MET A 78 22.83 1.61 -3.51
N PRO A 79 22.42 2.77 -2.92
CA PRO A 79 23.20 3.98 -3.04
C PRO A 79 24.59 3.88 -2.43
N GLU A 80 24.75 3.13 -1.33
CA GLU A 80 26.06 2.90 -0.69
C GLU A 80 26.95 2.02 -1.56
N ILE A 81 26.40 0.94 -2.14
CA ILE A 81 27.13 0.08 -3.08
C ILE A 81 27.59 0.87 -4.30
N LEU A 82 26.72 1.72 -4.88
CA LEU A 82 27.11 2.60 -5.97
C LEU A 82 28.28 3.51 -5.57
N LYS A 83 28.17 4.19 -4.42
CA LYS A 83 29.19 5.07 -3.86
C LYS A 83 30.52 4.35 -3.64
N GLU A 84 30.51 3.17 -3.04
CA GLU A 84 31.72 2.37 -2.78
C GLU A 84 32.41 1.87 -4.06
N ASN A 85 31.67 1.78 -5.17
CA ASN A 85 32.19 1.40 -6.48
C ASN A 85 32.46 2.60 -7.41
N GLY A 86 32.60 3.81 -6.83
CA GLY A 86 33.05 4.99 -7.56
C GLY A 86 31.97 5.74 -8.34
N MET A 87 30.69 5.40 -8.12
CA MET A 87 29.57 6.19 -8.64
C MET A 87 29.27 7.33 -7.64
N TYR A 88 29.13 8.55 -8.14
CA TYR A 88 28.72 9.66 -7.29
C TYR A 88 27.21 9.64 -7.08
N THR A 89 26.75 9.50 -5.85
CA THR A 89 25.32 9.41 -5.51
C THR A 89 24.83 10.67 -4.81
N HIS A 90 23.75 11.25 -5.30
CA HIS A 90 23.14 12.45 -4.73
C HIS A 90 21.65 12.25 -4.49
N LEU A 91 21.17 12.64 -3.30
CA LEU A 91 19.76 12.62 -2.93
C LEU A 91 19.26 14.04 -2.72
N VAL A 92 18.17 14.40 -3.40
CA VAL A 92 17.41 15.59 -3.04
C VAL A 92 16.02 15.15 -2.63
N SER A 93 15.57 15.54 -1.43
CA SER A 93 14.28 15.11 -0.91
C SER A 93 13.63 16.15 -0.01
N ASP A 94 12.29 16.25 -0.08
CA ASP A 94 11.47 16.97 0.89
C ASP A 94 10.72 16.04 1.84
N HIS A 95 11.09 14.76 1.87
CA HIS A 95 10.46 13.78 2.75
C HIS A 95 10.89 13.97 4.20
N LYS A 96 9.98 14.49 5.02
CA LYS A 96 10.24 14.87 6.43
C LYS A 96 10.78 13.74 7.31
N HIS A 97 10.47 12.48 7.00
CA HIS A 97 10.88 11.34 7.83
C HIS A 97 12.39 11.08 7.81
N TYR A 98 13.13 11.61 6.85
CA TYR A 98 14.58 11.59 6.91
C TYR A 98 15.18 12.41 8.07
N TRP A 99 14.37 13.27 8.69
CA TRP A 99 14.72 14.02 9.90
C TRP A 99 14.22 13.38 11.20
N ALA A 100 13.48 12.27 11.10
CA ALA A 100 13.10 11.49 12.27
C ALA A 100 14.27 10.63 12.76
N ASP A 101 14.20 10.12 13.99
CA ASP A 101 15.31 9.39 14.65
C ASP A 101 15.89 8.25 13.79
N GLY A 102 15.04 7.45 13.14
CA GLY A 102 15.47 6.38 12.25
C GLY A 102 15.85 6.83 10.84
N GLY A 103 15.48 8.04 10.43
CA GLY A 103 15.61 8.55 9.07
C GLY A 103 17.04 8.85 8.64
N ALA A 104 17.88 9.24 9.57
CA ALA A 104 19.29 9.57 9.30
C ALA A 104 20.10 8.38 8.74
N THR A 105 19.60 7.17 8.88
CA THR A 105 20.24 5.96 8.32
C THR A 105 20.13 5.87 6.79
N TYR A 106 19.17 6.58 6.17
CA TYR A 106 18.91 6.52 4.73
C TYR A 106 19.80 7.48 3.93
N HIS A 107 19.66 8.78 4.17
CA HIS A 107 20.35 9.78 3.37
C HIS A 107 21.88 9.74 3.53
N GLY A 108 22.39 9.29 4.68
CA GLY A 108 23.83 9.08 4.91
C GLY A 108 24.47 8.00 4.01
N ARG A 109 23.69 7.21 3.27
CA ARG A 109 24.18 6.23 2.31
C ARG A 109 24.62 6.82 0.97
N TYR A 110 24.18 8.05 0.68
CA TYR A 110 24.60 8.80 -0.51
C TYR A 110 25.92 9.54 -0.25
N ASN A 111 26.60 9.98 -1.31
CA ASN A 111 27.77 10.84 -1.17
C ASN A 111 27.38 12.22 -0.64
N THR A 112 26.30 12.79 -1.21
CA THR A 112 25.76 14.08 -0.78
C THR A 112 24.24 14.04 -0.82
N TRP A 113 23.61 14.95 -0.05
CA TRP A 113 22.17 15.06 0.00
C TRP A 113 21.71 16.48 0.33
N GLU A 114 20.52 16.83 -0.16
CA GLU A 114 19.79 18.03 0.20
C GLU A 114 18.39 17.67 0.69
N ASN A 115 18.07 18.08 1.91
CA ASN A 115 16.77 17.86 2.50
C ASN A 115 15.99 19.17 2.60
N ILE A 116 14.90 19.26 1.85
CA ILE A 116 14.00 20.40 1.83
C ILE A 116 12.95 20.23 2.94
N ARG A 117 12.59 21.32 3.60
CA ARG A 117 11.71 21.31 4.78
C ARG A 117 10.35 21.91 4.45
N GLY A 118 9.29 21.42 5.15
CA GLY A 118 7.99 22.08 5.16
C GLY A 118 6.78 21.19 4.94
N GLN A 119 6.94 19.96 4.42
CA GLN A 119 5.83 19.04 4.10
C GLN A 119 5.09 18.51 5.33
N GLN A 120 3.80 18.33 5.23
CA GLN A 120 2.93 17.58 6.16
C GLN A 120 3.16 17.91 7.64
N GLY A 121 3.13 19.17 8.01
CA GLY A 121 3.36 19.58 9.40
C GLY A 121 4.76 19.27 9.94
N ASP A 122 5.77 19.21 9.05
CA ASP A 122 7.16 19.12 9.44
C ASP A 122 7.49 20.19 10.49
N PRO A 123 8.16 19.88 11.62
CA PRO A 123 8.56 20.85 12.62
C PRO A 123 9.66 21.81 12.10
N TRP A 124 9.34 22.56 11.06
CA TRP A 124 10.27 23.43 10.33
C TRP A 124 10.31 24.84 10.90
N LYS A 125 9.16 25.54 10.93
CA LYS A 125 9.10 26.93 11.42
C LYS A 125 8.53 27.00 12.83
N GLY A 126 9.20 27.75 13.71
CA GLY A 126 8.74 27.95 15.08
C GLY A 126 7.85 29.19 15.22
N LYS A 127 6.69 29.07 15.89
CA LYS A 127 5.81 30.18 16.25
C LYS A 127 5.13 29.89 17.60
N LEU A 128 5.31 30.76 18.60
CA LEU A 128 4.82 30.53 19.96
C LEU A 128 3.37 31.01 20.16
N GLY A 129 2.96 32.12 19.55
CA GLY A 129 1.62 32.68 19.72
C GLY A 129 0.49 31.81 19.16
N PRO A 130 -0.76 32.22 19.34
CA PRO A 130 -1.91 31.53 18.77
C PRO A 130 -1.81 31.48 17.23
N VAL A 131 -2.31 30.39 16.65
CA VAL A 131 -2.39 30.18 15.20
C VAL A 131 -3.80 29.73 14.90
N GLU A 132 -4.47 30.48 14.05
CA GLU A 132 -5.78 30.12 13.52
C GLU A 132 -5.57 29.15 12.34
N VAL A 133 -6.17 27.95 12.44
CA VAL A 133 -6.15 26.95 11.37
C VAL A 133 -7.37 27.18 10.50
N ASP A 134 -7.15 27.50 9.23
CA ASP A 134 -8.17 27.90 8.25
C ASP A 134 -8.50 26.81 7.21
N PHE A 135 -8.00 25.60 7.41
CA PHE A 135 -8.34 24.43 6.61
C PHE A 135 -9.02 23.37 7.48
N ASP A 136 -10.02 22.72 6.91
CA ASP A 136 -10.77 21.67 7.60
C ASP A 136 -10.15 20.29 7.37
N MET A 137 -10.17 19.50 8.42
CA MET A 137 -9.72 18.10 8.41
C MET A 137 -10.74 17.24 9.17
N PRO A 138 -11.85 16.86 8.53
CA PRO A 138 -12.89 16.09 9.20
C PRO A 138 -12.34 14.82 9.84
N GLY A 139 -12.63 14.63 11.12
CA GLY A 139 -12.38 13.38 11.82
C GLY A 139 -10.97 13.10 12.33
N GLN A 140 -10.00 13.99 12.12
CA GLN A 140 -8.65 13.82 12.67
C GLN A 140 -8.55 14.39 14.10
N ARG A 141 -9.14 13.71 15.07
CA ARG A 141 -8.95 14.03 16.49
C ARG A 141 -7.49 13.74 16.88
N GLY A 142 -6.92 14.63 17.73
CA GLY A 142 -5.56 14.46 18.26
C GLY A 142 -4.43 14.91 17.34
N GLN A 143 -4.72 15.59 16.24
CA GLN A 143 -3.71 16.12 15.31
C GLN A 143 -3.60 17.66 15.35
N GLU A 144 -4.12 18.32 16.36
CA GLU A 144 -4.13 19.78 16.50
C GLU A 144 -2.71 20.38 16.40
N LEU A 145 -1.70 19.71 16.98
CA LEU A 145 -0.31 20.16 16.89
C LEU A 145 0.26 20.05 15.46
N VAL A 146 -0.10 18.99 14.74
CA VAL A 146 0.37 18.79 13.35
C VAL A 146 -0.32 19.79 12.43
N LYS A 147 -1.64 19.99 12.59
CA LYS A 147 -2.40 21.01 11.84
C LYS A 147 -1.86 22.42 12.08
N ARG A 148 -1.61 22.73 13.35
CA ARG A 148 -1.02 24.01 13.73
C ARG A 148 0.35 24.21 13.08
N GLN A 149 1.20 23.20 13.08
CA GLN A 149 2.51 23.26 12.46
C GLN A 149 2.40 23.39 10.94
N GLU A 150 1.48 22.67 10.32
CA GLU A 150 1.19 22.79 8.88
C GLU A 150 0.78 24.23 8.52
N LYS A 151 -0.15 24.82 9.27
CA LYS A 151 -0.54 26.22 9.05
C LYS A 151 0.64 27.19 9.16
N ILE A 152 1.52 26.98 10.14
CA ILE A 152 2.72 27.77 10.28
C ILE A 152 3.60 27.64 9.06
N ASN A 153 3.80 26.43 8.54
CA ASN A 153 4.64 26.18 7.39
C ASN A 153 4.07 26.81 6.11
N ARG A 154 2.76 26.71 5.90
CA ARG A 154 2.05 27.33 4.75
C ARG A 154 2.21 28.85 4.69
N ASP A 155 2.33 29.53 5.82
CA ASP A 155 2.60 30.96 5.87
C ASP A 155 3.94 31.35 5.19
N TYR A 156 4.83 30.38 4.94
CA TYR A 156 6.12 30.53 4.25
C TYR A 156 6.13 29.91 2.84
N MET A 157 4.96 29.53 2.29
CA MET A 157 4.75 28.96 0.96
C MET A 157 3.74 29.83 0.20
N ARG A 158 4.14 31.07 -0.13
CA ARG A 158 3.27 32.09 -0.72
C ARG A 158 3.37 32.17 -2.24
N ARG A 159 4.51 31.75 -2.78
CA ARG A 159 4.81 31.72 -4.20
C ARG A 159 5.27 30.31 -4.55
N GLU A 160 5.04 29.88 -5.79
CA GLU A 160 5.33 28.53 -6.22
C GLU A 160 6.77 28.09 -5.89
N GLU A 161 7.77 28.95 -6.12
CA GLU A 161 9.18 28.66 -5.82
C GLU A 161 9.50 28.47 -4.32
N GLU A 162 8.56 28.78 -3.43
CA GLU A 162 8.71 28.60 -1.99
C GLU A 162 8.21 27.24 -1.51
N PHE A 163 7.44 26.51 -2.35
CA PHE A 163 6.93 25.18 -2.06
C PHE A 163 8.07 24.15 -1.98
N PRO A 164 8.00 23.17 -1.09
CA PRO A 164 9.03 22.13 -0.96
C PRO A 164 9.30 21.40 -2.26
N GLN A 165 8.27 20.98 -3.00
CA GLN A 165 8.41 20.32 -4.31
C GLN A 165 9.22 21.18 -5.29
N ALA A 166 8.90 22.48 -5.40
CA ALA A 166 9.60 23.39 -6.28
C ALA A 166 11.10 23.46 -5.98
N LYS A 167 11.43 23.55 -4.69
CA LYS A 167 12.84 23.59 -4.22
C LYS A 167 13.55 22.27 -4.45
N THR A 168 12.87 21.14 -4.23
CA THR A 168 13.40 19.80 -4.43
C THR A 168 13.79 19.59 -5.90
N PHE A 169 12.89 19.93 -6.82
CA PHE A 169 13.20 19.84 -8.24
C PHE A 169 14.27 20.86 -8.66
N ALA A 170 14.26 22.08 -8.13
CA ALA A 170 15.29 23.07 -8.44
C ALA A 170 16.69 22.57 -8.07
N ALA A 171 16.88 22.03 -6.86
CA ALA A 171 18.16 21.48 -6.42
C ALA A 171 18.57 20.23 -7.23
N GLY A 172 17.61 19.34 -7.54
CA GLY A 172 17.91 18.19 -8.40
C GLY A 172 18.31 18.57 -9.82
N LEU A 173 17.66 19.58 -10.40
CA LEU A 173 18.01 20.11 -11.73
C LEU A 173 19.36 20.82 -11.71
N GLU A 174 19.70 21.58 -10.66
CA GLU A 174 21.00 22.17 -10.45
C GLU A 174 22.11 21.12 -10.47
N PHE A 175 21.93 20.01 -9.70
CA PHE A 175 22.87 18.89 -9.73
C PHE A 175 23.05 18.31 -11.14
N ILE A 176 21.96 18.09 -11.88
CA ILE A 176 22.01 17.55 -13.24
C ILE A 176 22.73 18.51 -14.18
N GLU A 177 22.40 19.80 -14.12
CA GLU A 177 23.00 20.82 -14.99
C GLU A 177 24.50 21.00 -14.72
N ASP A 178 24.94 20.98 -13.48
CA ASP A 178 26.34 21.10 -13.10
C ASP A 178 27.16 19.87 -13.51
N ASN A 179 26.53 18.67 -13.48
CA ASN A 179 27.22 17.41 -13.72
C ASN A 179 26.90 16.74 -15.07
N LYS A 180 26.18 17.42 -15.98
CA LYS A 180 25.78 16.86 -17.29
C LYS A 180 26.94 16.37 -18.15
N GLY A 181 28.12 16.98 -18.01
CA GLY A 181 29.34 16.62 -18.73
C GLY A 181 30.19 15.54 -18.04
N CYS A 182 29.82 15.13 -16.84
CA CYS A 182 30.48 14.08 -16.06
C CYS A 182 29.79 12.74 -16.24
N ASP A 183 30.51 11.66 -15.99
CA ASP A 183 29.97 10.29 -15.97
C ASP A 183 29.92 9.72 -14.55
N ASN A 184 29.30 8.54 -14.43
CA ASN A 184 29.30 7.74 -13.21
C ASN A 184 28.65 8.45 -12.02
N TRP A 185 27.42 8.94 -12.24
CA TRP A 185 26.62 9.51 -11.17
C TRP A 185 25.16 9.00 -11.19
N PHE A 186 24.57 9.02 -10.02
CA PHE A 186 23.16 8.74 -9.77
C PHE A 186 22.56 9.87 -8.94
N VAL A 187 21.48 10.46 -9.41
CA VAL A 187 20.68 11.42 -8.63
C VAL A 187 19.27 10.86 -8.41
N GLN A 188 18.83 10.93 -7.17
CA GLN A 188 17.44 10.69 -6.77
C GLN A 188 16.80 12.02 -6.40
N ILE A 189 15.81 12.44 -7.17
CA ILE A 189 14.91 13.55 -6.86
C ILE A 189 13.66 12.92 -6.27
N GLU A 190 13.48 13.08 -4.99
CA GLU A 190 12.37 12.48 -4.25
C GLU A 190 11.46 13.58 -3.72
N THR A 191 10.25 13.66 -4.29
CA THR A 191 9.24 14.60 -3.85
C THR A 191 8.18 13.93 -3.01
N PHE A 192 7.80 14.58 -1.90
CA PHE A 192 6.73 14.13 -1.03
C PHE A 192 5.36 14.20 -1.73
N ASP A 193 5.18 15.16 -2.62
CA ASP A 193 3.96 15.26 -3.41
C ASP A 193 3.84 14.08 -4.41
N PRO A 194 2.61 13.59 -4.67
CA PRO A 194 1.30 14.11 -4.27
C PRO A 194 0.74 13.57 -2.95
N HIS A 195 1.56 13.25 -1.94
CA HIS A 195 1.10 12.90 -0.60
C HIS A 195 0.24 14.03 0.00
N GLU A 196 -0.73 13.70 0.84
CA GLU A 196 -1.48 14.72 1.56
C GLU A 196 -0.60 15.52 2.57
N PRO A 197 -0.91 16.79 2.86
CA PRO A 197 -2.06 17.57 2.40
C PRO A 197 -1.92 18.04 0.96
N PHE A 198 -3.05 18.08 0.22
CA PHE A 198 -3.08 18.48 -1.19
C PHE A 198 -3.10 20.01 -1.32
N PHE A 199 -2.04 20.64 -0.83
CA PHE A 199 -1.87 22.08 -0.81
C PHE A 199 -0.99 22.53 -1.99
N THR A 200 -1.57 23.34 -2.89
CA THR A 200 -0.92 23.81 -4.13
C THR A 200 -1.08 25.33 -4.28
N PRO A 201 -0.26 25.97 -5.12
CA PRO A 201 -0.58 27.28 -5.69
C PRO A 201 -1.96 27.29 -6.36
N GLU A 202 -2.66 28.43 -6.28
CA GLU A 202 -4.07 28.54 -6.74
C GLU A 202 -4.21 28.28 -8.26
N GLU A 203 -3.21 28.60 -9.05
CA GLU A 203 -3.20 28.38 -10.50
C GLU A 203 -3.44 26.92 -10.88
N TYR A 204 -2.95 25.96 -10.10
CA TYR A 204 -3.22 24.53 -10.34
C TYR A 204 -4.64 24.14 -9.93
N GLU A 205 -5.19 24.73 -8.87
CA GLU A 205 -6.59 24.49 -8.47
C GLU A 205 -7.57 25.02 -9.52
N LEU A 206 -7.27 26.17 -10.15
CA LEU A 206 -8.07 26.78 -11.20
C LEU A 206 -8.22 25.86 -12.44
N LEU A 207 -7.31 24.93 -12.67
CA LEU A 207 -7.43 23.95 -13.76
C LEU A 207 -8.64 23.03 -13.61
N TYR A 208 -9.14 22.84 -12.38
CA TYR A 208 -10.21 21.88 -12.04
C TYR A 208 -11.42 22.55 -11.38
N ARG A 209 -11.40 23.86 -11.19
CA ARG A 209 -12.52 24.62 -10.62
C ARG A 209 -13.59 24.81 -11.68
N GLU A 210 -14.84 24.50 -11.33
CA GLU A 210 -16.01 24.75 -12.18
C GLU A 210 -16.67 26.09 -11.85
N GLU A 211 -17.49 26.62 -12.76
CA GLU A 211 -18.21 27.86 -12.52
C GLU A 211 -19.20 27.66 -11.37
N GLY A 212 -19.07 28.51 -10.34
CA GLY A 212 -19.87 28.41 -9.11
C GLY A 212 -19.23 27.58 -7.98
N ASP A 213 -18.09 26.92 -8.23
CA ASP A 213 -17.35 26.25 -7.16
C ASP A 213 -16.85 27.27 -6.13
N THR A 214 -17.17 27.02 -4.86
CA THR A 214 -16.55 27.75 -3.75
C THR A 214 -15.17 27.16 -3.45
N PRO A 215 -14.21 27.97 -2.98
CA PRO A 215 -12.93 27.44 -2.48
C PRO A 215 -13.19 26.33 -1.46
N PHE A 216 -12.53 25.19 -1.65
CA PHE A 216 -12.74 24.02 -0.81
C PHE A 216 -11.52 23.82 0.09
N SER A 217 -11.75 23.83 1.39
CA SER A 217 -10.68 23.83 2.39
C SER A 217 -10.20 22.45 2.81
N VAL A 218 -10.86 21.36 2.37
CA VAL A 218 -10.45 20.00 2.75
C VAL A 218 -9.41 19.48 1.77
N ASP A 219 -8.15 19.59 2.17
CA ASP A 219 -7.01 19.12 1.38
C ASP A 219 -6.21 18.01 2.09
N TRP A 220 -6.69 17.55 3.25
CA TRP A 220 -6.02 16.51 4.03
C TRP A 220 -7.00 15.43 4.49
N PRO A 221 -7.34 14.43 3.63
CA PRO A 221 -8.31 13.40 3.96
C PRO A 221 -7.85 12.55 5.15
N PRO A 222 -8.79 12.10 6.01
CA PRO A 222 -8.49 11.30 7.19
C PRO A 222 -8.14 9.85 6.82
N TYR A 223 -7.49 9.12 7.74
CA TYR A 223 -7.19 7.70 7.60
C TYR A 223 -8.33 6.86 8.18
N ARG A 224 -9.44 6.72 7.44
CA ARG A 224 -10.63 5.95 7.85
C ARG A 224 -11.58 5.73 6.68
N ALA A 225 -12.66 4.99 6.93
CA ALA A 225 -13.76 4.88 5.97
C ALA A 225 -14.43 6.25 5.71
N VAL A 226 -14.92 6.42 4.49
CA VAL A 226 -15.75 7.57 4.08
C VAL A 226 -17.09 7.47 4.79
N THR A 227 -17.58 8.58 5.35
CA THR A 227 -18.93 8.64 5.93
C THR A 227 -19.95 9.00 4.85
N GLU A 228 -21.24 8.72 5.11
CA GLU A 228 -22.32 9.08 4.18
C GLU A 228 -22.33 10.58 3.84
N GLU A 229 -22.05 11.43 4.82
CA GLU A 229 -21.99 12.89 4.64
C GLU A 229 -20.80 13.32 3.75
N GLU A 230 -19.72 12.55 3.76
CA GLU A 230 -18.51 12.85 2.99
C GLU A 230 -18.59 12.39 1.52
N VAL A 231 -19.54 11.53 1.16
CA VAL A 231 -19.72 11.09 -0.24
C VAL A 231 -19.89 12.32 -1.16
N ALA A 232 -20.61 13.32 -0.71
CA ALA A 232 -20.84 14.55 -1.48
C ALA A 232 -19.57 15.40 -1.73
N VAL A 233 -18.50 15.17 -0.94
CA VAL A 233 -17.26 15.95 -1.06
C VAL A 233 -16.11 15.18 -1.70
N ILE A 234 -16.28 13.88 -2.02
CA ILE A 234 -15.25 13.06 -2.67
C ILE A 234 -14.70 13.76 -3.92
N GLY A 235 -15.59 14.24 -4.80
CA GLY A 235 -15.19 14.92 -6.02
C GLY A 235 -14.35 16.18 -5.78
N LYS A 236 -14.63 16.92 -4.71
CA LYS A 236 -13.86 18.13 -4.35
C LYS A 236 -12.46 17.78 -3.84
N VAL A 237 -12.34 16.74 -3.01
CA VAL A 237 -11.04 16.24 -2.54
C VAL A 237 -10.21 15.72 -3.72
N LYS A 238 -10.83 14.98 -4.66
CA LYS A 238 -10.17 14.54 -5.89
C LYS A 238 -9.65 15.71 -6.72
N LYS A 239 -10.42 16.80 -6.87
CA LYS A 239 -9.95 18.01 -7.58
C LYS A 239 -8.71 18.63 -6.92
N LYS A 240 -8.61 18.62 -5.60
CA LYS A 240 -7.39 19.06 -4.88
C LYS A 240 -6.19 18.16 -5.19
N TYR A 241 -6.38 16.85 -5.16
CA TYR A 241 -5.33 15.90 -5.55
C TYR A 241 -4.93 16.08 -7.02
N PHE A 242 -5.89 16.30 -7.93
CA PHE A 242 -5.61 16.53 -9.36
C PHE A 242 -4.81 17.83 -9.59
N ALA A 243 -5.08 18.87 -8.81
CA ALA A 243 -4.28 20.10 -8.84
C ALA A 243 -2.82 19.82 -8.45
N LEU A 244 -2.61 19.03 -7.40
CA LEU A 244 -1.27 18.63 -6.97
C LEU A 244 -0.58 17.72 -8.00
N LEU A 245 -1.33 16.81 -8.65
CA LEU A 245 -0.82 16.00 -9.76
C LEU A 245 -0.35 16.87 -10.93
N SER A 246 -1.11 17.93 -11.29
CA SER A 246 -0.70 18.86 -12.36
C SER A 246 0.57 19.65 -11.99
N MET A 247 0.77 19.96 -10.72
CA MET A 247 2.04 20.51 -10.24
C MET A 247 3.17 19.49 -10.37
N CYS A 248 2.95 18.23 -9.96
CA CYS A 248 3.91 17.15 -10.17
C CYS A 248 4.30 16.99 -11.65
N ASP A 249 3.32 17.04 -12.55
CA ASP A 249 3.53 16.97 -13.99
C ASP A 249 4.39 18.15 -14.52
N ALA A 250 4.11 19.37 -14.07
CA ALA A 250 4.87 20.55 -14.48
C ALA A 250 6.35 20.44 -14.10
N TYR A 251 6.64 19.91 -12.91
CA TYR A 251 8.02 19.71 -12.45
C TYR A 251 8.70 18.52 -13.14
N LEU A 252 7.97 17.44 -13.46
CA LEU A 252 8.47 16.38 -14.33
C LEU A 252 8.87 16.95 -15.69
N GLY A 253 8.05 17.86 -16.25
CA GLY A 253 8.35 18.54 -17.51
C GLY A 253 9.72 19.19 -17.52
N LYS A 254 10.13 19.85 -16.42
CA LYS A 254 11.46 20.47 -16.30
C LYS A 254 12.59 19.44 -16.36
N VAL A 255 12.39 18.23 -15.80
CA VAL A 255 13.38 17.13 -15.91
C VAL A 255 13.49 16.66 -17.36
N LEU A 256 12.35 16.46 -18.04
CA LEU A 256 12.35 16.07 -19.45
C LEU A 256 12.97 17.13 -20.35
N ASP A 257 12.77 18.41 -20.05
CA ASP A 257 13.40 19.52 -20.78
C ASP A 257 14.93 19.52 -20.65
N VAL A 258 15.45 19.21 -19.47
CA VAL A 258 16.89 19.06 -19.23
C VAL A 258 17.45 17.81 -19.96
N MET A 259 16.68 16.70 -19.99
CA MET A 259 17.04 15.51 -20.76
C MET A 259 17.16 15.84 -22.26
N ASP A 260 16.22 16.61 -22.82
CA ASP A 260 16.25 17.06 -24.22
C ASP A 260 17.36 18.08 -24.48
N LYS A 261 17.45 19.13 -23.64
CA LYS A 261 18.39 20.25 -23.80
C LYS A 261 19.84 19.80 -23.86
N TYR A 262 20.20 18.80 -23.08
CA TYR A 262 21.59 18.34 -22.97
C TYR A 262 21.82 16.96 -23.63
N ASP A 263 20.85 16.45 -24.41
CA ASP A 263 20.93 15.16 -25.10
C ASP A 263 21.30 14.01 -24.15
N LEU A 264 20.68 14.02 -22.95
CA LEU A 264 20.99 13.02 -21.92
C LEU A 264 20.37 11.65 -22.22
N TRP A 265 19.39 11.57 -23.09
CA TRP A 265 18.75 10.31 -23.48
C TRP A 265 19.73 9.25 -24.01
N LYS A 266 20.88 9.66 -24.53
CA LYS A 266 21.87 8.76 -25.14
C LYS A 266 22.64 7.88 -24.13
N ASP A 267 22.81 8.35 -22.88
CA ASP A 267 23.69 7.71 -21.91
C ASP A 267 23.20 7.77 -20.45
N THR A 268 21.97 8.26 -20.24
CA THR A 268 21.36 8.45 -18.93
C THR A 268 20.08 7.62 -18.82
N MET A 269 20.03 6.74 -17.83
CA MET A 269 18.78 6.06 -17.44
C MET A 269 17.86 7.06 -16.73
N LEU A 270 16.56 7.01 -17.05
CA LEU A 270 15.54 7.76 -16.34
C LEU A 270 14.50 6.79 -15.76
N ILE A 271 14.30 6.86 -14.46
CA ILE A 271 13.28 6.09 -13.74
C ILE A 271 12.29 7.07 -13.11
N ILE A 272 11.00 6.85 -13.36
CA ILE A 272 9.90 7.57 -12.70
C ILE A 272 9.06 6.54 -11.98
N ASN A 273 8.94 6.68 -10.65
CA ASN A 273 8.27 5.72 -9.79
C ASN A 273 7.59 6.40 -8.59
N THR A 274 6.90 5.62 -7.79
CA THR A 274 6.35 6.01 -6.48
C THR A 274 6.55 4.88 -5.48
N ASP A 275 6.38 5.19 -4.21
CA ASP A 275 6.43 4.20 -3.12
C ASP A 275 5.14 3.38 -2.99
N HIS A 276 3.98 3.99 -3.18
CA HIS A 276 2.64 3.38 -3.21
C HIS A 276 1.63 4.39 -3.75
N GLY A 277 0.38 3.97 -3.93
CA GLY A 277 -0.70 4.86 -4.29
C GLY A 277 -1.48 5.41 -3.10
N PHE A 278 -2.73 5.84 -3.36
CA PHE A 278 -3.59 6.52 -2.39
C PHE A 278 -5.05 6.35 -2.76
N LEU A 279 -5.96 6.22 -1.77
CA LEU A 279 -7.41 6.14 -1.96
C LEU A 279 -8.08 7.49 -1.73
N LEU A 280 -8.96 7.87 -2.63
CA LEU A 280 -9.71 9.11 -2.63
C LEU A 280 -11.22 8.86 -2.69
N GLY A 281 -11.70 7.92 -1.88
CA GLY A 281 -13.10 7.50 -1.82
C GLY A 281 -13.38 6.17 -2.52
N GLU A 282 -12.41 5.59 -3.24
CA GLU A 282 -12.52 4.24 -3.76
C GLU A 282 -12.75 3.26 -2.60
N HIS A 283 -13.55 2.21 -2.83
CA HIS A 283 -13.96 1.25 -1.79
C HIS A 283 -14.56 1.89 -0.53
N MET A 284 -15.03 3.15 -0.61
CA MET A 284 -15.49 3.93 0.54
C MET A 284 -14.40 4.17 1.60
N TRP A 285 -13.14 4.37 1.16
CA TRP A 285 -12.02 4.67 2.04
C TRP A 285 -11.27 5.94 1.64
N TRP A 286 -10.76 6.64 2.67
CA TRP A 286 -9.80 7.71 2.52
C TRP A 286 -8.39 7.22 2.82
N SER A 287 -7.42 7.77 2.08
CA SER A 287 -5.99 7.65 2.37
C SER A 287 -5.42 6.23 2.19
N LYS A 288 -4.70 5.73 3.16
CA LYS A 288 -3.93 4.48 3.12
C LYS A 288 -3.77 3.90 4.52
N SER A 289 -3.23 2.70 4.64
CA SER A 289 -2.79 2.05 5.89
C SER A 289 -3.89 1.44 6.78
N VAL A 290 -5.17 1.76 6.57
CA VAL A 290 -6.27 1.35 7.47
C VAL A 290 -7.29 0.43 6.81
N MET A 291 -7.14 0.13 5.54
CA MET A 291 -8.00 -0.72 4.71
C MET A 291 -7.19 -1.87 4.11
N PRO A 292 -7.84 -2.85 3.44
CA PRO A 292 -7.14 -3.82 2.61
C PRO A 292 -6.27 -3.13 1.54
N VAL A 293 -5.18 -3.78 1.13
CA VAL A 293 -4.23 -3.19 0.18
C VAL A 293 -4.74 -3.40 -1.24
N TYR A 294 -5.71 -2.59 -1.64
CA TYR A 294 -6.27 -2.58 -2.99
C TYR A 294 -5.26 -2.12 -4.04
N ASN A 295 -5.57 -2.33 -5.32
CA ASN A 295 -4.68 -1.99 -6.43
C ASN A 295 -4.34 -0.50 -6.52
N GLU A 296 -5.24 0.38 -6.08
CA GLU A 296 -4.97 1.81 -5.98
C GLU A 296 -3.78 2.14 -5.07
N LEU A 297 -3.49 1.25 -4.11
CA LEU A 297 -2.33 1.36 -3.22
C LEU A 297 -1.14 0.55 -3.72
N ALA A 298 -1.39 -0.65 -4.25
CA ALA A 298 -0.38 -1.67 -4.48
C ALA A 298 0.19 -1.67 -5.90
N ASN A 299 -0.63 -1.45 -6.94
CA ASN A 299 -0.19 -1.44 -8.33
C ASN A 299 0.21 -0.02 -8.73
N THR A 300 1.50 0.27 -8.66
CA THR A 300 2.08 1.61 -8.81
C THR A 300 2.50 1.91 -10.25
N PRO A 301 2.51 3.19 -10.64
CA PRO A 301 3.10 3.59 -11.91
C PRO A 301 4.61 3.40 -11.90
N LEU A 302 5.14 2.92 -13.01
CA LEU A 302 6.57 2.81 -13.24
C LEU A 302 6.87 3.09 -14.71
N PHE A 303 7.84 3.99 -14.95
CA PHE A 303 8.37 4.31 -16.27
C PHE A 303 9.88 4.21 -16.23
N ILE A 304 10.46 3.52 -17.21
CA ILE A 304 11.93 3.40 -17.33
C ILE A 304 12.36 3.66 -18.78
N TRP A 305 13.25 4.62 -18.93
CA TRP A 305 14.09 4.75 -20.09
C TRP A 305 15.46 4.16 -19.79
N ASP A 306 15.85 3.12 -20.51
CA ASP A 306 17.20 2.55 -20.45
C ASP A 306 17.88 2.75 -21.81
N PRO A 307 18.90 3.60 -21.90
CA PRO A 307 19.61 3.88 -23.15
C PRO A 307 20.28 2.65 -23.77
N ARG A 308 20.54 1.62 -22.99
CA ARG A 308 21.10 0.34 -23.47
C ARG A 308 20.13 -0.44 -24.34
N THR A 309 18.83 -0.30 -24.10
CA THR A 309 17.76 -1.00 -24.84
C THR A 309 17.16 -0.13 -25.95
N GLY A 310 17.07 1.16 -25.73
CA GLY A 310 16.44 2.12 -26.64
C GLY A 310 14.91 1.97 -26.76
N VAL A 311 14.28 1.19 -25.89
CA VAL A 311 12.83 0.94 -25.92
C VAL A 311 12.08 2.15 -25.39
N LYS A 312 11.08 2.59 -26.13
CA LYS A 312 10.23 3.73 -25.82
C LYS A 312 8.84 3.56 -26.39
N ASN A 313 7.86 4.23 -25.78
CA ASN A 313 6.46 4.24 -26.20
C ASN A 313 5.84 2.82 -26.29
N GLU A 314 6.22 1.98 -25.36
CA GLU A 314 5.75 0.60 -25.27
C GLU A 314 5.34 0.27 -23.85
N HIS A 315 4.30 -0.57 -23.72
CA HIS A 315 3.86 -1.12 -22.45
C HIS A 315 4.53 -2.46 -22.16
N ARG A 316 4.79 -2.72 -20.85
CA ARG A 316 5.33 -3.97 -20.33
C ARG A 316 4.31 -4.59 -19.39
N LYS A 317 3.90 -5.83 -19.71
CA LYS A 317 2.87 -6.58 -18.98
C LYS A 317 3.43 -7.54 -17.95
N ALA A 318 4.70 -7.86 -18.05
CA ALA A 318 5.38 -8.74 -17.09
C ALA A 318 5.23 -8.17 -15.66
N LEU A 319 4.98 -9.06 -14.70
CA LEU A 319 4.87 -8.71 -13.28
C LEU A 319 6.25 -8.30 -12.74
N VAL A 320 6.33 -7.07 -12.24
CA VAL A 320 7.53 -6.50 -11.60
C VAL A 320 7.18 -5.91 -10.23
N GLN A 321 8.19 -5.62 -9.41
CA GLN A 321 8.00 -5.02 -8.10
C GLN A 321 8.99 -3.88 -7.85
N THR A 322 8.67 -3.01 -6.90
CA THR A 322 9.55 -1.91 -6.47
C THR A 322 10.91 -2.39 -5.97
N ILE A 323 11.00 -3.61 -5.42
CA ILE A 323 12.28 -4.24 -5.04
C ILE A 323 13.23 -4.49 -6.22
N ASP A 324 12.76 -4.43 -7.46
CA ASP A 324 13.55 -4.64 -8.67
C ASP A 324 14.36 -3.40 -9.06
N LEU A 325 14.04 -2.23 -8.50
CA LEU A 325 14.71 -0.98 -8.86
C LEU A 325 16.17 -0.95 -8.41
N ALA A 326 16.46 -1.43 -7.20
CA ALA A 326 17.84 -1.50 -6.69
C ALA A 326 18.74 -2.38 -7.58
N PRO A 327 18.40 -3.66 -7.85
CA PRO A 327 19.22 -4.48 -8.75
C PRO A 327 19.24 -3.96 -10.19
N THR A 328 18.19 -3.25 -10.65
CA THR A 328 18.20 -2.62 -12.00
C THR A 328 19.23 -1.51 -12.09
N LEU A 329 19.37 -0.68 -11.07
CA LEU A 329 20.40 0.36 -11.03
C LEU A 329 21.81 -0.24 -10.92
N LEU A 330 22.00 -1.27 -10.10
CA LEU A 330 23.30 -1.96 -10.01
C LEU A 330 23.69 -2.59 -11.36
N ASP A 331 22.76 -3.30 -12.02
CA ASP A 331 22.97 -3.85 -13.36
C ASP A 331 23.28 -2.76 -14.41
N PHE A 332 22.58 -1.62 -14.30
CA PHE A 332 22.83 -0.50 -15.20
C PHE A 332 24.27 0.00 -15.11
N PHE A 333 24.82 0.11 -13.91
CA PHE A 333 26.20 0.53 -13.69
C PHE A 333 27.22 -0.61 -13.82
N GLY A 334 26.79 -1.83 -14.12
CA GLY A 334 27.65 -3.00 -14.32
C GLY A 334 28.22 -3.57 -13.03
N LEU A 335 27.50 -3.43 -11.93
CA LEU A 335 27.90 -3.91 -10.60
C LEU A 335 27.22 -5.23 -10.26
N ASP A 336 27.89 -6.02 -9.43
CA ASP A 336 27.34 -7.27 -8.90
C ASP A 336 26.14 -6.98 -7.98
N ILE A 337 25.09 -7.78 -8.12
CA ILE A 337 23.90 -7.70 -7.28
C ILE A 337 24.15 -8.56 -6.02
N PRO A 338 24.04 -7.97 -4.81
CA PRO A 338 24.16 -8.73 -3.57
C PRO A 338 23.20 -9.92 -3.53
N LYS A 339 23.66 -11.04 -2.98
CA LYS A 339 22.84 -12.28 -2.86
C LYS A 339 21.57 -12.10 -2.02
N ASP A 340 21.58 -11.13 -1.11
CA ASP A 340 20.48 -10.85 -0.19
C ASP A 340 19.40 -9.93 -0.80
N MET A 341 19.65 -9.37 -2.00
CA MET A 341 18.64 -8.70 -2.82
C MET A 341 17.77 -9.75 -3.52
N MET A 342 16.46 -9.69 -3.31
CA MET A 342 15.47 -10.62 -3.90
C MET A 342 14.90 -10.10 -5.22
N GLY A 343 14.97 -8.80 -5.44
CA GLY A 343 14.59 -8.14 -6.68
C GLY A 343 15.42 -8.64 -7.88
N LYS A 344 14.94 -8.37 -9.08
CA LYS A 344 15.55 -8.79 -10.36
C LYS A 344 15.81 -7.58 -11.24
N PRO A 345 16.95 -7.51 -11.94
CA PRO A 345 17.19 -6.44 -12.90
C PRO A 345 16.16 -6.47 -14.02
N LEU A 346 15.61 -5.30 -14.38
CA LEU A 346 14.50 -5.18 -15.32
C LEU A 346 14.92 -5.03 -16.79
N ARG A 347 16.20 -5.09 -17.12
CA ARG A 347 16.67 -4.91 -18.51
C ARG A 347 15.94 -5.81 -19.51
N GLN A 348 15.79 -7.11 -19.22
CA GLN A 348 15.11 -8.05 -20.11
C GLN A 348 13.60 -7.80 -20.21
N VAL A 349 12.98 -7.33 -19.10
CA VAL A 349 11.58 -6.89 -19.13
C VAL A 349 11.44 -5.67 -20.03
N ILE A 350 12.31 -4.66 -19.89
CA ILE A 350 12.28 -3.45 -20.72
C ILE A 350 12.44 -3.83 -22.20
N GLU A 351 13.43 -4.69 -22.51
CA GLU A 351 13.80 -5.04 -23.88
C GLU A 351 12.74 -5.91 -24.58
N ARG A 352 12.17 -6.91 -23.89
CA ARG A 352 11.38 -7.98 -24.54
C ARG A 352 10.11 -8.39 -23.78
N ASP A 353 9.73 -7.67 -22.71
CA ASP A 353 8.63 -8.04 -21.80
C ASP A 353 8.78 -9.47 -21.21
N GLU A 354 10.04 -9.90 -21.00
CA GLU A 354 10.35 -11.23 -20.48
C GLU A 354 10.06 -11.30 -18.97
N PRO A 355 9.20 -12.23 -18.51
CA PRO A 355 8.83 -12.30 -17.10
C PRO A 355 10.01 -12.61 -16.18
N VAL A 356 10.15 -11.87 -15.09
CA VAL A 356 11.18 -12.07 -14.06
C VAL A 356 10.63 -12.77 -12.81
N ARG A 357 9.32 -12.91 -12.71
CA ARG A 357 8.61 -13.62 -11.63
C ARG A 357 7.22 -14.05 -12.05
N GLU A 358 6.69 -15.05 -11.35
CA GLU A 358 5.32 -15.52 -11.50
C GLU A 358 4.39 -14.88 -10.46
N TYR A 359 4.91 -14.59 -9.26
CA TYR A 359 4.15 -14.05 -8.13
C TYR A 359 4.91 -12.92 -7.44
N ALA A 360 4.16 -12.04 -6.79
CA ALA A 360 4.67 -10.94 -5.99
C ALA A 360 3.95 -10.86 -4.63
N LEU A 361 4.73 -10.82 -3.52
CA LEU A 361 4.22 -10.57 -2.17
C LEU A 361 4.23 -9.08 -1.87
N PHE A 362 3.20 -8.59 -1.18
CA PHE A 362 3.16 -7.21 -0.71
C PHE A 362 2.32 -7.07 0.56
N GLY A 363 2.55 -6.02 1.33
CA GLY A 363 1.76 -5.75 2.52
C GLY A 363 2.39 -4.80 3.52
N PHE A 364 1.66 -4.60 4.61
CA PHE A 364 2.12 -3.91 5.81
C PHE A 364 2.56 -4.92 6.87
N HIS A 365 3.59 -4.56 7.63
CA HIS A 365 3.95 -5.37 8.79
C HIS A 365 2.79 -5.43 9.79
N GLY A 366 2.39 -6.64 10.15
CA GLY A 366 1.28 -6.88 11.08
C GLY A 366 -0.13 -6.79 10.49
N SER A 367 -0.28 -6.61 9.17
CA SER A 367 -1.57 -6.61 8.46
C SER A 367 -1.75 -7.89 7.64
N HIS A 368 -2.60 -7.83 6.59
CA HIS A 368 -2.68 -8.90 5.59
C HIS A 368 -1.31 -9.18 4.97
N ILE A 369 -1.08 -10.45 4.62
CA ILE A 369 -0.08 -10.79 3.62
C ILE A 369 -0.80 -10.96 2.29
N ASN A 370 -0.39 -10.21 1.28
CA ASN A 370 -1.02 -10.23 -0.03
C ASN A 370 -0.08 -10.84 -1.06
N ILE A 371 -0.66 -11.50 -2.06
CA ILE A 371 0.07 -12.05 -3.20
C ILE A 371 -0.71 -11.80 -4.50
N THR A 372 0.01 -11.58 -5.59
CA THR A 372 -0.56 -11.48 -6.93
C THR A 372 0.28 -12.24 -7.94
N ASP A 373 -0.36 -12.74 -9.01
CA ASP A 373 0.26 -13.23 -10.24
C ASP A 373 0.10 -12.23 -11.42
N GLY A 374 -0.36 -11.00 -11.10
CA GLY A 374 -0.68 -9.97 -12.09
C GLY A 374 -2.13 -9.99 -12.57
N ARG A 375 -2.84 -11.12 -12.43
CA ARG A 375 -4.27 -11.26 -12.70
C ARG A 375 -5.08 -11.45 -11.43
N TYR A 376 -4.67 -12.36 -10.57
CA TYR A 376 -5.35 -12.61 -9.31
C TYR A 376 -4.64 -11.88 -8.17
N VAL A 377 -5.43 -11.30 -7.25
CA VAL A 377 -4.94 -10.73 -6.00
C VAL A 377 -5.58 -11.49 -4.85
N TYR A 378 -4.73 -12.10 -4.02
CA TYR A 378 -5.15 -12.80 -2.82
C TYR A 378 -4.65 -12.06 -1.58
N MET A 379 -5.58 -11.65 -0.72
CA MET A 379 -5.32 -10.92 0.51
C MET A 379 -5.61 -11.84 1.70
N ARG A 380 -4.57 -12.37 2.32
CA ARG A 380 -4.69 -13.29 3.46
C ARG A 380 -4.80 -12.51 4.76
N ALA A 381 -5.94 -12.64 5.45
CA ALA A 381 -6.16 -12.13 6.80
C ALA A 381 -5.50 -13.04 7.85
N PRO A 382 -5.20 -12.51 9.07
CA PRO A 382 -4.81 -13.34 10.20
C PRO A 382 -5.88 -14.38 10.53
N LEU A 383 -5.44 -15.51 11.10
CA LEU A 383 -6.34 -16.59 11.46
C LEU A 383 -7.26 -16.25 12.64
N HIS A 384 -6.77 -15.40 13.57
CA HIS A 384 -7.48 -15.03 14.80
C HIS A 384 -7.55 -13.51 14.99
N GLN A 385 -8.57 -13.08 15.72
CA GLN A 385 -8.84 -11.65 15.98
C GLN A 385 -7.69 -10.94 16.70
N GLU A 386 -6.99 -11.63 17.58
CA GLU A 386 -5.85 -11.11 18.33
C GLU A 386 -4.67 -10.79 17.41
N ASN A 387 -4.64 -11.33 16.19
CA ASN A 387 -3.59 -11.15 15.19
C ASN A 387 -2.19 -11.36 15.78
N GLN A 388 -2.04 -12.42 16.56
CA GLN A 388 -0.81 -12.78 17.25
C GLN A 388 -0.30 -14.15 16.78
N PRO A 389 0.99 -14.47 16.99
CA PRO A 389 2.04 -13.61 17.59
C PRO A 389 2.65 -12.62 16.59
N GLN A 390 3.08 -11.43 17.07
CA GLN A 390 3.76 -10.42 16.26
C GLN A 390 5.03 -9.90 16.92
N PHE A 391 6.11 -9.82 16.12
CA PHE A 391 7.41 -9.34 16.59
C PHE A 391 8.10 -8.51 15.49
N GLU A 392 8.96 -7.59 15.93
CA GLU A 392 9.90 -6.87 15.08
C GLU A 392 11.30 -7.43 15.28
N TYR A 393 12.08 -7.59 14.21
CA TYR A 393 13.44 -8.12 14.23
C TYR A 393 14.43 -7.02 13.84
N THR A 394 15.37 -6.69 14.74
CA THR A 394 16.19 -5.49 14.57
C THR A 394 17.50 -5.55 15.35
N LEU A 395 18.49 -4.77 14.89
CA LEU A 395 19.66 -4.37 15.67
C LEU A 395 19.60 -2.88 16.06
N MET A 396 18.58 -2.16 15.59
CA MET A 396 18.39 -0.74 15.85
C MET A 396 17.36 -0.55 16.97
N PRO A 397 17.70 -0.01 18.16
CA PRO A 397 16.78 0.11 19.30
C PRO A 397 15.78 1.26 19.12
N MET A 398 15.31 1.45 17.90
CA MET A 398 14.40 2.53 17.54
C MET A 398 13.45 2.14 16.40
N ARG A 399 12.34 2.81 16.33
CA ARG A 399 11.48 2.91 15.16
C ARG A 399 11.83 4.17 14.36
N MET A 400 11.10 4.41 13.29
CA MET A 400 11.35 5.59 12.45
C MET A 400 11.22 6.92 13.22
N ARG A 401 10.22 7.04 14.10
CA ARG A 401 9.85 8.29 14.78
C ARG A 401 10.21 8.32 16.26
N GLY A 402 11.06 7.45 16.75
CA GLY A 402 11.45 7.43 18.15
C GLY A 402 12.10 6.13 18.59
N LEU A 403 12.66 6.14 19.78
CA LEU A 403 13.29 4.99 20.42
C LEU A 403 12.22 4.00 20.89
N PHE A 404 12.58 2.73 21.01
CA PHE A 404 11.75 1.76 21.73
C PHE A 404 11.68 2.12 23.22
N ALA A 405 10.50 1.93 23.81
CA ALA A 405 10.36 2.08 25.26
C ALA A 405 11.23 1.03 25.98
N PRO A 406 11.91 1.41 27.10
CA PRO A 406 12.75 0.48 27.85
C PRO A 406 12.01 -0.80 28.29
N GLU A 407 10.72 -0.68 28.64
CA GLU A 407 9.86 -1.81 29.05
C GLU A 407 9.61 -2.80 27.92
N LEU A 408 9.62 -2.32 26.67
CA LEU A 408 9.50 -3.15 25.48
C LEU A 408 10.82 -3.86 25.18
N LEU A 409 11.95 -3.12 25.26
CA LEU A 409 13.28 -3.68 25.09
C LEU A 409 13.61 -4.72 26.16
N ALA A 410 13.16 -4.54 27.41
CA ALA A 410 13.35 -5.51 28.48
C ALA A 410 12.67 -6.86 28.20
N LYS A 411 11.68 -6.91 27.30
CA LYS A 411 11.00 -8.13 26.85
C LYS A 411 11.62 -8.74 25.61
N SER A 412 12.60 -8.08 25.00
CA SER A 412 13.24 -8.57 23.78
C SER A 412 14.18 -9.73 24.07
N VAL A 413 14.36 -10.60 23.09
CA VAL A 413 15.30 -11.72 23.15
C VAL A 413 16.18 -11.74 21.90
N LEU A 414 17.40 -12.22 22.01
CA LEU A 414 18.25 -12.47 20.85
C LEU A 414 17.79 -13.73 20.11
N THR A 415 17.68 -13.63 18.80
CA THR A 415 17.35 -14.75 17.93
C THR A 415 18.58 -15.28 17.20
N LYS A 416 18.44 -16.43 16.53
CA LYS A 416 19.41 -16.85 15.52
C LYS A 416 19.42 -15.86 14.35
N PRO A 417 20.56 -15.70 13.66
CA PRO A 417 20.61 -14.91 12.42
C PRO A 417 19.61 -15.41 11.38
N PHE A 418 19.01 -14.50 10.64
CA PHE A 418 18.36 -14.79 9.36
C PHE A 418 19.41 -14.92 8.26
N SER A 419 19.04 -15.51 7.11
CA SER A 419 19.96 -15.71 5.99
C SER A 419 20.58 -14.40 5.50
N PHE A 420 19.82 -13.29 5.56
CA PHE A 420 20.22 -11.96 5.10
C PHE A 420 20.88 -11.08 6.16
N THR A 421 20.96 -11.51 7.41
CA THR A 421 21.56 -10.67 8.48
C THR A 421 23.08 -10.82 8.59
N LYS A 422 23.72 -11.44 7.59
CA LYS A 422 25.20 -11.61 7.49
C LYS A 422 25.82 -12.25 8.74
N GLY A 423 25.09 -13.20 9.35
CA GLY A 423 25.49 -13.90 10.56
C GLY A 423 25.22 -13.15 11.86
N SER A 424 24.65 -11.95 11.81
CA SER A 424 24.30 -11.18 13.01
C SER A 424 22.98 -11.65 13.60
N PRO A 425 22.92 -12.01 14.90
CA PRO A 425 21.66 -12.23 15.57
C PRO A 425 20.89 -10.92 15.69
N THR A 426 19.57 -11.00 15.72
CA THR A 426 18.69 -9.83 15.88
C THR A 426 17.98 -9.86 17.24
N LEU A 427 17.58 -8.70 17.72
CA LEU A 427 16.59 -8.58 18.77
C LEU A 427 15.22 -8.92 18.20
N LYS A 428 14.54 -9.86 18.82
CA LYS A 428 13.12 -10.14 18.63
C LYS A 428 12.35 -9.31 19.66
N VAL A 429 11.73 -8.24 19.19
CA VAL A 429 11.02 -7.27 20.04
C VAL A 429 9.51 -7.49 19.84
N PRO A 430 8.72 -7.65 20.92
CA PRO A 430 7.27 -7.76 20.77
C PRO A 430 6.71 -6.56 20.01
N SER A 431 5.98 -6.78 18.92
CA SER A 431 5.33 -5.71 18.18
C SER A 431 4.12 -5.22 18.96
N GLY A 432 4.05 -3.93 19.21
CA GLY A 432 2.89 -3.30 19.87
C GLY A 432 1.71 -3.05 18.94
N GLY A 433 1.73 -3.63 17.73
CA GLY A 433 0.61 -3.55 16.80
C GLY A 433 0.13 -2.13 16.48
N MET A 434 1.02 -1.25 16.01
CA MET A 434 0.55 0.08 15.58
C MET A 434 -0.47 -0.07 14.43
N MET A 435 -0.22 -0.97 13.50
CA MET A 435 -1.14 -1.25 12.39
C MET A 435 -2.39 -1.99 12.86
N GLU A 436 -2.29 -2.84 13.87
CA GLU A 436 -3.41 -3.57 14.46
C GLU A 436 -4.45 -2.64 15.11
N LYS A 437 -3.97 -1.53 15.71
CA LYS A 437 -4.85 -0.50 16.27
C LYS A 437 -5.50 0.38 15.21
N ILE A 438 -4.85 0.54 14.07
CA ILE A 438 -5.29 1.40 12.97
C ILE A 438 -6.15 0.60 11.99
N ALA A 439 -5.73 -0.60 11.64
CA ALA A 439 -6.43 -1.47 10.68
C ALA A 439 -6.63 -2.86 11.29
N PRO A 440 -7.79 -3.14 11.87
CA PRO A 440 -8.12 -4.49 12.31
C PRO A 440 -8.33 -5.40 11.06
N CYS A 441 -7.22 -5.82 10.46
CA CYS A 441 -7.21 -6.59 9.19
C CYS A 441 -8.03 -7.89 9.28
N TYR A 442 -8.16 -8.47 10.47
CA TYR A 442 -9.03 -9.60 10.72
C TYR A 442 -10.49 -9.33 10.32
N ARG A 443 -11.01 -8.13 10.60
CA ARG A 443 -12.40 -7.75 10.27
C ARG A 443 -12.68 -7.69 8.77
N PHE A 444 -11.65 -7.45 7.96
CA PHE A 444 -11.80 -7.42 6.51
C PHE A 444 -11.86 -8.82 5.89
N GLY A 445 -11.40 -9.82 6.63
CA GLY A 445 -11.34 -11.19 6.18
C GLY A 445 -10.34 -11.43 5.04
N THR A 446 -10.25 -12.68 4.64
CA THR A 446 -9.47 -13.11 3.48
C THR A 446 -10.26 -12.87 2.20
N LYS A 447 -9.60 -12.36 1.15
CA LYS A 447 -10.23 -12.00 -0.13
C LYS A 447 -9.42 -12.50 -1.32
N LEU A 448 -10.10 -12.94 -2.36
CA LEU A 448 -9.51 -13.28 -3.67
C LEU A 448 -10.25 -12.49 -4.75
N TYR A 449 -9.50 -11.84 -5.63
CA TYR A 449 -10.04 -11.08 -6.77
C TYR A 449 -9.44 -11.58 -8.08
N ASP A 450 -10.24 -11.61 -9.16
CA ASP A 450 -9.77 -11.76 -10.54
C ASP A 450 -9.83 -10.38 -11.21
N LEU A 451 -8.70 -9.73 -11.36
CA LEU A 451 -8.61 -8.38 -11.93
C LEU A 451 -9.04 -8.28 -13.40
N GLN A 452 -9.11 -9.41 -14.11
CA GLN A 452 -9.63 -9.43 -15.47
C GLN A 452 -11.15 -9.32 -15.49
N ALA A 453 -11.83 -9.92 -14.50
CA ALA A 453 -13.28 -9.87 -14.36
C ALA A 453 -13.74 -8.66 -13.52
N ASP A 454 -12.95 -8.26 -12.54
CA ASP A 454 -13.22 -7.21 -11.56
C ASP A 454 -11.97 -6.34 -11.34
N PRO A 455 -11.63 -5.48 -12.31
CA PRO A 455 -10.41 -4.65 -12.24
C PRO A 455 -10.41 -3.67 -11.07
N GLU A 456 -11.59 -3.29 -10.57
CA GLU A 456 -11.78 -2.36 -9.45
C GLU A 456 -11.86 -3.07 -8.09
N GLN A 457 -11.71 -4.40 -8.04
CA GLN A 457 -11.74 -5.20 -6.79
C GLN A 457 -12.99 -4.94 -5.91
N LEU A 458 -14.15 -4.81 -6.51
CA LEU A 458 -15.43 -4.60 -5.80
C LEU A 458 -16.08 -5.91 -5.35
N HIS A 459 -15.82 -7.01 -6.06
CA HIS A 459 -16.49 -8.29 -5.90
C HIS A 459 -15.47 -9.42 -5.67
N PRO A 460 -15.08 -9.69 -4.41
CA PRO A 460 -14.20 -10.81 -4.13
C PRO A 460 -14.85 -12.13 -4.57
N ILE A 461 -14.05 -13.06 -5.07
CA ILE A 461 -14.51 -14.41 -5.44
C ILE A 461 -14.89 -15.15 -4.17
N ASP A 462 -16.15 -15.52 -4.05
CA ASP A 462 -16.67 -16.27 -2.93
C ASP A 462 -16.82 -17.77 -3.30
N ASP A 463 -15.70 -18.42 -3.60
CA ASP A 463 -15.65 -19.85 -3.89
C ASP A 463 -14.74 -20.57 -2.88
N PRO A 464 -15.33 -21.24 -1.88
CA PRO A 464 -14.57 -21.92 -0.84
C PRO A 464 -13.76 -23.13 -1.35
N ASP A 465 -14.11 -23.70 -2.50
CA ASP A 465 -13.39 -24.82 -3.12
C ASP A 465 -12.38 -24.36 -4.18
N SER A 466 -12.04 -23.09 -4.20
CA SER A 466 -11.17 -22.50 -5.20
C SER A 466 -9.79 -23.15 -5.25
N VAL A 467 -9.52 -23.85 -6.32
CA VAL A 467 -8.19 -24.38 -6.64
C VAL A 467 -7.19 -23.24 -6.74
N LYS A 468 -7.64 -22.10 -7.27
CA LYS A 468 -6.82 -20.90 -7.40
C LYS A 468 -6.40 -20.32 -6.05
N GLU A 469 -7.29 -20.34 -5.05
CA GLU A 469 -6.94 -19.87 -3.71
C GLU A 469 -5.85 -20.74 -3.07
N ALA A 470 -5.99 -22.07 -3.17
CA ALA A 470 -4.97 -22.99 -2.67
C ALA A 470 -3.62 -22.79 -3.38
N GLU A 471 -3.63 -22.58 -4.70
CA GLU A 471 -2.43 -22.24 -5.49
C GLU A 471 -1.78 -20.94 -5.00
N MET A 472 -2.56 -19.88 -4.76
CA MET A 472 -2.06 -18.59 -4.27
C MET A 472 -1.45 -18.71 -2.87
N ILE A 473 -2.06 -19.47 -1.96
CA ILE A 473 -1.51 -19.71 -0.62
C ILE A 473 -0.21 -20.52 -0.69
N GLU A 474 -0.16 -21.54 -1.56
CA GLU A 474 1.05 -22.35 -1.77
C GLU A 474 2.20 -21.49 -2.31
N ALA A 475 1.91 -20.62 -3.29
CA ALA A 475 2.87 -19.64 -3.81
C ALA A 475 3.30 -18.64 -2.72
N MET A 476 2.37 -18.16 -1.89
CA MET A 476 2.63 -17.30 -0.75
C MET A 476 3.61 -17.96 0.23
N ALA A 477 3.36 -19.21 0.63
CA ALA A 477 4.23 -19.96 1.53
C ALA A 477 5.65 -20.10 0.97
N ARG A 478 5.78 -20.40 -0.33
CA ARG A 478 7.10 -20.47 -1.01
C ARG A 478 7.84 -19.15 -0.99
N LEU A 479 7.15 -18.04 -1.31
CA LEU A 479 7.76 -16.71 -1.30
C LEU A 479 8.09 -16.22 0.10
N MET A 480 7.27 -16.53 1.10
CA MET A 480 7.58 -16.28 2.51
C MET A 480 8.85 -17.02 2.92
N ALA A 481 8.98 -18.31 2.56
CA ALA A 481 10.17 -19.10 2.84
C ALA A 481 11.42 -18.54 2.14
N SER A 482 11.32 -18.13 0.88
CA SER A 482 12.46 -17.53 0.15
C SER A 482 12.89 -16.18 0.73
N ASN A 483 12.01 -15.47 1.41
CA ASN A 483 12.30 -14.24 2.14
C ASN A 483 12.68 -14.47 3.61
N ASP A 484 12.87 -15.72 4.02
CA ASP A 484 13.23 -16.12 5.38
C ASP A 484 12.23 -15.58 6.43
N ALA A 485 10.92 -15.69 6.10
CA ALA A 485 9.86 -15.21 6.98
C ALA A 485 9.90 -15.93 8.34
N PRO A 486 9.76 -15.18 9.47
CA PRO A 486 9.69 -15.79 10.78
C PRO A 486 8.52 -16.77 10.92
N ALA A 487 8.70 -17.81 11.73
CA ALA A 487 7.68 -18.85 11.96
C ALA A 487 6.33 -18.27 12.40
N GLU A 488 6.35 -17.17 13.14
CA GLU A 488 5.17 -16.47 13.63
C GLU A 488 4.30 -15.91 12.50
N GLN A 489 4.87 -15.58 11.34
CA GLN A 489 4.07 -15.11 10.21
C GLN A 489 3.20 -16.25 9.63
N TYR A 490 3.72 -17.48 9.61
CA TYR A 490 2.97 -18.66 9.20
C TYR A 490 1.87 -19.00 10.21
N GLU A 491 2.21 -19.00 11.50
CA GLU A 491 1.28 -19.23 12.61
C GLU A 491 0.12 -18.21 12.57
N ARG A 492 0.45 -16.93 12.50
CA ARG A 492 -0.51 -15.83 12.47
C ARG A 492 -1.49 -15.94 11.29
N MET A 493 -0.97 -16.34 10.12
CA MET A 493 -1.76 -16.48 8.89
C MET A 493 -2.41 -17.87 8.73
N GLY A 494 -2.13 -18.82 9.61
CA GLY A 494 -2.60 -20.19 9.47
C GLY A 494 -2.12 -20.86 8.18
N ILE A 495 -0.88 -20.57 7.77
CA ILE A 495 -0.26 -21.11 6.56
C ILE A 495 0.72 -22.21 6.96
N PRO A 496 0.64 -23.45 6.41
CA PRO A 496 1.65 -24.46 6.63
C PRO A 496 3.03 -24.00 6.13
N ALA A 497 4.04 -24.00 7.00
CA ALA A 497 5.40 -23.52 6.66
C ALA A 497 6.11 -24.37 5.59
N HIS A 498 5.66 -25.59 5.36
CA HIS A 498 6.28 -26.54 4.43
C HIS A 498 5.39 -26.89 3.22
N GLY A 499 4.39 -26.05 2.95
CA GLY A 499 3.43 -26.30 1.87
C GLY A 499 2.36 -27.33 2.25
N GLY A 500 1.70 -27.91 1.24
CA GLY A 500 0.63 -28.86 1.44
C GLY A 500 -0.73 -28.20 1.72
N VAL A 501 -0.94 -27.02 1.15
CA VAL A 501 -2.22 -26.31 1.24
C VAL A 501 -3.26 -27.04 0.40
N THR A 502 -4.36 -27.45 1.03
CA THR A 502 -5.48 -28.11 0.38
C THR A 502 -6.70 -27.20 0.37
N GLY A 503 -7.59 -27.39 -0.60
CA GLY A 503 -8.89 -26.69 -0.61
C GLY A 503 -9.73 -26.97 0.64
N GLU A 504 -9.56 -28.14 1.26
CA GLU A 504 -10.21 -28.49 2.52
C GLU A 504 -9.70 -27.61 3.68
N LEU A 505 -8.38 -27.46 3.83
CA LEU A 505 -7.79 -26.56 4.84
C LEU A 505 -8.30 -25.12 4.67
N VAL A 506 -8.34 -24.64 3.44
CA VAL A 506 -8.84 -23.28 3.13
C VAL A 506 -10.28 -23.12 3.55
N ARG A 507 -11.12 -24.09 3.21
CA ARG A 507 -12.52 -24.09 3.59
C ARG A 507 -12.71 -24.13 5.12
N GLU A 508 -11.99 -25.01 5.82
CA GLU A 508 -12.03 -25.07 7.28
C GLU A 508 -11.68 -23.74 7.94
N GLN A 509 -10.64 -23.07 7.45
CA GLN A 509 -10.21 -21.78 7.98
C GLN A 509 -11.23 -20.67 7.68
N ARG A 510 -11.85 -20.65 6.50
CA ARG A 510 -12.93 -19.71 6.19
C ARG A 510 -14.15 -19.94 7.08
N LEU A 511 -14.53 -21.18 7.29
CA LEU A 511 -15.63 -21.54 8.19
C LEU A 511 -15.32 -21.12 9.63
N ALA A 512 -14.10 -21.34 10.10
CA ALA A 512 -13.68 -20.92 11.43
C ALA A 512 -13.78 -19.40 11.58
N HIS A 513 -13.29 -18.63 10.59
CA HIS A 513 -13.41 -17.18 10.57
C HIS A 513 -14.87 -16.71 10.59
N THR A 514 -15.71 -17.31 9.75
CA THR A 514 -17.16 -17.01 9.71
C THR A 514 -17.83 -17.27 11.05
N ARG A 515 -17.49 -18.38 11.71
CA ARG A 515 -18.01 -18.73 13.04
C ARG A 515 -17.56 -17.74 14.12
N GLU A 516 -16.31 -17.27 14.05
CA GLU A 516 -15.75 -16.35 15.03
C GLU A 516 -16.27 -14.92 14.84
N THR A 517 -16.50 -14.50 13.59
CA THR A 517 -17.04 -13.17 13.25
C THR A 517 -18.56 -13.11 13.26
N ALA A 518 -19.23 -14.25 13.29
CA ALA A 518 -20.68 -14.28 13.41
C ALA A 518 -21.12 -13.50 14.66
N PRO A 519 -22.16 -12.68 14.57
CA PRO A 519 -22.67 -11.95 15.72
C PRO A 519 -23.01 -12.92 16.86
N LYS A 520 -22.36 -12.78 18.01
CA LYS A 520 -22.65 -13.57 19.21
C LYS A 520 -23.83 -12.93 19.91
N TYR A 521 -24.95 -13.62 19.93
CA TYR A 521 -26.10 -13.19 20.71
C TYR A 521 -25.88 -13.49 22.19
N LEU A 522 -26.33 -12.54 23.04
CA LEU A 522 -26.32 -12.73 24.48
C LEU A 522 -27.25 -13.86 24.89
N PRO A 523 -26.85 -14.72 25.84
CA PRO A 523 -27.56 -15.95 26.19
C PRO A 523 -28.89 -15.79 26.94
N GLU A 524 -29.43 -14.58 27.04
CA GLU A 524 -30.63 -14.31 27.86
C GLU A 524 -31.97 -14.36 27.09
N TYR A 525 -31.96 -14.74 25.80
CA TYR A 525 -33.19 -14.81 25.00
C TYR A 525 -33.42 -16.21 24.46
N THR A 526 -34.54 -16.81 24.85
CA THR A 526 -35.16 -17.94 24.13
C THR A 526 -35.65 -17.43 22.79
N TRP A 527 -34.93 -17.76 21.72
CA TRP A 527 -35.31 -17.36 20.38
C TRP A 527 -36.50 -18.21 19.90
N SER A 528 -37.59 -17.55 19.51
CA SER A 528 -38.62 -18.21 18.73
C SER A 528 -38.05 -18.62 17.35
N GLU A 529 -38.59 -19.69 16.74
CA GLU A 529 -38.21 -20.10 15.39
C GLU A 529 -38.30 -18.94 14.39
N GLU A 530 -39.26 -18.04 14.57
CA GLU A 530 -39.41 -16.83 13.78
C GLU A 530 -38.26 -15.81 13.98
N ALA A 531 -37.76 -15.64 15.21
CA ALA A 531 -36.61 -14.77 15.50
C ALA A 531 -35.29 -15.33 14.90
N VAL A 532 -35.10 -16.63 14.91
CA VAL A 532 -33.97 -17.29 14.24
C VAL A 532 -34.01 -17.06 12.74
N TRP A 533 -35.20 -17.13 12.13
CA TRP A 533 -35.40 -16.80 10.73
C TRP A 533 -35.10 -15.34 10.38
N GLN A 534 -35.67 -14.41 11.16
CA GLN A 534 -35.46 -13.00 10.97
C GLN A 534 -33.98 -12.63 11.12
N TYR A 535 -33.29 -13.32 12.00
CA TYR A 535 -31.85 -13.11 12.18
C TYR A 535 -31.03 -13.67 11.02
N GLY A 536 -31.28 -14.90 10.59
CA GLY A 536 -30.65 -15.45 9.40
C GLY A 536 -30.89 -14.59 8.15
N ALA A 537 -32.10 -14.07 8.01
CA ALA A 537 -32.49 -13.11 7.00
C ALA A 537 -31.70 -11.81 7.07
N MET A 538 -31.52 -11.25 8.26
CA MET A 538 -30.80 -10.00 8.50
C MET A 538 -29.30 -10.16 8.24
N VAL A 539 -28.69 -11.25 8.67
CA VAL A 539 -27.28 -11.56 8.35
C VAL A 539 -27.08 -11.63 6.83
N HIS A 540 -28.05 -12.14 6.13
CA HIS A 540 -28.02 -12.34 4.69
C HIS A 540 -28.24 -11.04 3.90
N LEU A 541 -29.14 -10.17 4.37
CA LEU A 541 -29.31 -8.81 3.86
C LEU A 541 -28.04 -7.97 4.07
N LEU A 542 -27.42 -8.08 5.25
CA LEU A 542 -26.16 -7.37 5.56
C LEU A 542 -24.98 -7.88 4.72
N SER A 543 -25.04 -9.13 4.23
CA SER A 543 -24.03 -9.68 3.31
C SER A 543 -24.26 -9.30 1.84
N GLY A 544 -25.40 -8.67 1.53
CA GLY A 544 -25.75 -8.21 0.17
C GLY A 544 -26.13 -9.33 -0.83
N GLN A 545 -26.33 -10.56 -0.35
CA GLN A 545 -26.61 -11.71 -1.23
C GLN A 545 -28.08 -11.94 -1.55
N ILE A 546 -29.02 -11.43 -0.75
CA ILE A 546 -30.46 -11.47 -1.05
C ILE A 546 -31.09 -10.12 -0.75
N THR A 547 -32.03 -9.71 -1.57
CA THR A 547 -32.81 -8.50 -1.33
C THR A 547 -33.95 -8.80 -0.33
N GLU A 548 -34.32 -7.81 0.47
CA GLU A 548 -35.42 -7.92 1.44
C GLU A 548 -36.74 -8.44 0.83
N PRO A 549 -37.17 -7.99 -0.39
CA PRO A 549 -38.35 -8.53 -1.07
C PRO A 549 -38.24 -10.01 -1.44
N GLU A 550 -37.06 -10.47 -1.88
CA GLU A 550 -36.85 -11.87 -2.26
C GLU A 550 -36.91 -12.79 -1.05
N LEU A 551 -36.31 -12.35 0.07
CA LEU A 551 -36.35 -13.13 1.30
C LEU A 551 -37.76 -13.16 1.92
N THR A 552 -38.40 -11.99 2.01
CA THR A 552 -39.74 -11.87 2.58
C THR A 552 -40.79 -12.61 1.74
N GLY A 553 -40.68 -12.54 0.41
CA GLY A 553 -41.53 -13.24 -0.51
C GLY A 553 -41.31 -14.76 -0.48
N GLY A 554 -40.06 -15.22 -0.47
CA GLY A 554 -39.68 -16.62 -0.37
C GLY A 554 -40.07 -17.25 0.97
N LEU A 555 -39.87 -16.53 2.08
CA LEU A 555 -40.28 -16.93 3.40
C LEU A 555 -41.79 -17.05 3.50
N LYS A 556 -42.52 -16.06 3.00
CA LYS A 556 -43.99 -16.08 2.97
C LYS A 556 -44.54 -17.24 2.17
N GLN A 557 -44.03 -17.50 0.96
CA GLN A 557 -44.40 -18.65 0.14
C GLN A 557 -44.08 -20.00 0.83
N PHE A 558 -42.95 -20.09 1.50
CA PHE A 558 -42.55 -21.27 2.24
C PHE A 558 -43.46 -21.53 3.43
N LEU A 559 -43.79 -20.51 4.22
CA LEU A 559 -44.74 -20.60 5.35
C LEU A 559 -46.16 -20.95 4.87
N GLU A 560 -46.61 -20.35 3.77
CA GLU A 560 -47.92 -20.66 3.16
C GLU A 560 -47.98 -22.10 2.61
N ALA A 561 -46.87 -22.60 2.02
CA ALA A 561 -46.79 -23.95 1.48
C ALA A 561 -46.68 -25.03 2.57
N ASN A 562 -46.15 -24.68 3.75
CA ASN A 562 -45.95 -25.60 4.88
C ASN A 562 -46.84 -25.25 6.09
N SER A 563 -48.07 -24.86 5.87
CA SER A 563 -49.06 -24.38 6.85
C SER A 563 -49.50 -25.41 7.91
N THR A 564 -48.66 -26.34 8.31
CA THR A 564 -48.87 -27.24 9.42
C THR A 564 -48.11 -26.75 10.66
N GLU A 565 -48.70 -26.88 11.80
CA GLU A 565 -48.46 -26.22 13.10
C GLU A 565 -47.04 -26.31 13.71
N ARG A 566 -46.04 -26.84 13.01
CA ARG A 566 -44.62 -26.79 13.41
C ARG A 566 -43.71 -26.90 12.18
N ILE A 567 -42.97 -25.83 11.90
CA ILE A 567 -41.80 -25.88 11.01
C ILE A 567 -40.67 -26.48 11.84
N ASP A 568 -40.24 -27.68 11.50
CA ASP A 568 -39.09 -28.27 12.18
C ASP A 568 -37.74 -27.72 11.67
N ARG A 569 -36.72 -27.89 12.49
CA ARG A 569 -35.36 -27.45 12.22
C ARG A 569 -34.81 -27.97 10.88
N GLN A 570 -35.14 -29.22 10.51
CA GLN A 570 -34.61 -29.80 9.25
C GLN A 570 -35.22 -29.13 8.02
N THR A 571 -36.46 -28.74 8.09
CA THR A 571 -37.15 -28.01 7.02
C THR A 571 -36.57 -26.63 6.82
N VAL A 572 -36.25 -25.90 7.92
CA VAL A 572 -35.58 -24.61 7.89
C VAL A 572 -34.17 -24.71 7.29
N LEU A 573 -33.40 -25.71 7.72
CA LEU A 573 -32.05 -25.95 7.22
C LEU A 573 -32.06 -26.37 5.74
N ALA A 574 -33.00 -27.18 5.30
CA ALA A 574 -33.17 -27.59 3.91
C ALA A 574 -33.45 -26.36 3.00
N TYR A 575 -34.35 -25.49 3.45
CA TYR A 575 -34.64 -24.24 2.73
C TYR A 575 -33.42 -23.31 2.67
N ALA A 576 -32.78 -23.06 3.81
CA ALA A 576 -31.59 -22.26 3.88
C ALA A 576 -30.48 -22.80 2.96
N ARG A 577 -30.26 -24.11 2.96
CA ARG A 577 -29.28 -24.78 2.09
C ARG A 577 -29.57 -24.59 0.60
N SER A 578 -30.85 -24.49 0.22
CA SER A 578 -31.27 -24.29 -1.18
C SER A 578 -31.09 -22.84 -1.67
N LYS A 579 -30.91 -21.89 -0.76
CA LYS A 579 -30.90 -20.46 -1.07
C LYS A 579 -29.58 -19.75 -0.73
N LEU A 580 -28.74 -20.38 0.07
CA LEU A 580 -27.52 -19.76 0.62
C LEU A 580 -26.25 -20.38 0.02
N SER A 581 -25.18 -19.58 -0.05
CA SER A 581 -23.84 -20.12 -0.25
C SER A 581 -23.46 -21.07 0.90
N ALA A 582 -22.51 -21.98 0.66
CA ALA A 582 -22.08 -22.94 1.68
C ALA A 582 -21.60 -22.27 2.97
N ALA A 583 -20.86 -21.15 2.85
CA ALA A 583 -20.35 -20.40 3.99
C ALA A 583 -21.46 -19.75 4.84
N HIS A 584 -22.48 -19.17 4.18
CA HIS A 584 -23.63 -18.58 4.89
C HIS A 584 -24.54 -19.64 5.51
N PHE A 585 -24.71 -20.78 4.84
CA PHE A 585 -25.44 -21.91 5.39
C PHE A 585 -24.78 -22.40 6.69
N GLU A 586 -23.48 -22.58 6.71
CA GLU A 586 -22.73 -23.01 7.90
C GLU A 586 -22.80 -21.98 9.04
N ALA A 587 -22.78 -20.67 8.72
CA ALA A 587 -22.98 -19.63 9.72
C ALA A 587 -24.37 -19.71 10.39
N ILE A 588 -25.40 -20.01 9.61
CA ILE A 588 -26.76 -20.22 10.12
C ILE A 588 -26.83 -21.50 10.96
N VAL A 589 -26.26 -22.61 10.50
CA VAL A 589 -26.19 -23.86 11.26
C VAL A 589 -25.50 -23.64 12.60
N TYR A 590 -24.36 -22.97 12.60
CA TYR A 590 -23.61 -22.63 13.83
C TYR A 590 -24.45 -21.78 14.78
N THR A 591 -25.15 -20.78 14.26
CA THR A 591 -26.01 -19.89 15.06
C THR A 591 -27.18 -20.71 15.67
N LEU A 592 -27.83 -21.53 14.87
CA LEU A 592 -28.91 -22.40 15.33
C LEU A 592 -28.44 -23.43 16.38
N GLU A 593 -27.24 -24.00 16.21
CA GLU A 593 -26.67 -24.93 17.18
C GLU A 593 -26.23 -24.24 18.47
N THR A 594 -25.78 -22.98 18.37
CA THR A 594 -25.42 -22.19 19.55
C THR A 594 -26.66 -21.79 20.35
N VAL A 595 -27.74 -21.40 19.65
CA VAL A 595 -29.03 -21.07 20.26
C VAL A 595 -29.67 -22.31 20.87
N ALA A 596 -29.62 -23.47 20.20
CA ALA A 596 -30.22 -24.73 20.71
C ALA A 596 -29.46 -25.32 21.92
N ARG A 597 -28.25 -24.87 22.25
CA ARG A 597 -27.52 -25.28 23.46
C ARG A 597 -27.85 -24.43 24.68
N ILE A 598 -28.73 -23.47 24.52
CA ILE A 598 -29.15 -22.55 25.59
C ILE A 598 -30.45 -23.04 26.25
N ASP A 599 -31.11 -24.09 25.67
CA ASP A 599 -32.17 -24.87 26.30
C ASP A 599 -31.54 -26.03 27.09
#